data_fc8812d82c5f73e33d0fa6b46295ecc3
#
_entry.id   fc8812d82c5f73e33d0fa6b46295ecc3
#
_cell.length_a   1.000
_cell.length_b   1.000
_cell.length_c   1.000
_cell.angle_alpha   90.00
_cell.angle_beta   90.00
_cell.angle_gamma   90.00
#
_symmetry.space_group_name_H-M   'P 1'
#
loop_
_entity.id
_entity.type
_entity.pdbx_description
1 polymer ?
#
loop_
_entity_poly.entity_id
_entity_poly.type
_entity_poly.pdbx_seq_one_letter_code
_entity_poly.pdbx_strand_id
1 'polypeptide(L)'
;MIHGLDTGFLVAAEVVEHADHAAARHILARLLATGDRIAITPQILAEFIHIATAPRRFAQPLCMDEAWHIAHQWWTAREVDRVFLNEAATQQFLAWLGQFPLGRKRLLDTLLAAT
;
A
#
# COMPACT_ATOMS: atom_id res chain seq x y z
N MET A 1 13.38 5.73 10.84
CA MET A 1 13.33 4.75 9.75
C MET A 1 12.10 4.98 8.90
N ILE A 2 12.18 4.74 7.61
CA ILE A 2 11.05 4.88 6.68
C ILE A 2 10.61 3.49 6.24
N HIS A 3 9.32 3.20 6.37
CA HIS A 3 8.73 1.92 5.97
C HIS A 3 7.83 2.12 4.76
N GLY A 4 8.11 1.41 3.67
CA GLY A 4 7.19 1.36 2.54
C GLY A 4 6.04 0.42 2.86
N LEU A 5 4.81 0.90 2.66
CA LEU A 5 3.63 0.05 2.82
C LEU A 5 3.26 -0.56 1.47
N ASP A 6 2.92 -1.83 1.50
CA ASP A 6 2.30 -2.47 0.34
C ASP A 6 0.77 -2.39 0.42
N THR A 7 0.13 -2.72 -0.68
CA THR A 7 -1.32 -2.68 -0.78
C THR A 7 -1.98 -3.66 0.21
N GLY A 8 -1.42 -4.86 0.33
CA GLY A 8 -1.97 -5.87 1.23
C GLY A 8 -2.02 -5.43 2.68
N PHE A 9 -0.94 -4.78 3.15
CA PHE A 9 -0.91 -4.24 4.50
C PHE A 9 -1.97 -3.14 4.70
N LEU A 10 -2.09 -2.24 3.73
CA LEU A 10 -3.06 -1.14 3.83
C LEU A 10 -4.49 -1.66 3.87
N VAL A 11 -4.82 -2.64 3.04
CA VAL A 11 -6.14 -3.28 3.05
C VAL A 11 -6.40 -3.94 4.41
N ALA A 12 -5.44 -4.70 4.94
CA ALA A 12 -5.57 -5.34 6.24
C ALA A 12 -5.78 -4.32 7.36
N ALA A 13 -5.05 -3.21 7.33
CA ALA A 13 -5.12 -2.17 8.35
C ALA A 13 -6.46 -1.42 8.34
N GLU A 14 -7.10 -1.30 7.18
CA GLU A 14 -8.29 -0.45 7.03
C GLU A 14 -9.60 -1.23 6.88
N VAL A 15 -9.56 -2.48 6.45
CA VAL A 15 -10.78 -3.29 6.26
C VAL A 15 -10.97 -4.20 7.46
N VAL A 16 -12.00 -3.91 8.25
CA VAL A 16 -12.25 -4.59 9.54
C VAL A 16 -12.46 -6.10 9.39
N GLU A 17 -13.11 -6.54 8.32
CA GLU A 17 -13.36 -7.97 8.12
C GLU A 17 -12.13 -8.76 7.60
N HIS A 18 -11.03 -8.07 7.29
CA HIS A 18 -9.81 -8.76 6.87
C HIS A 18 -9.25 -9.62 8.01
N ALA A 19 -8.80 -10.83 7.66
CA ALA A 19 -8.30 -11.79 8.66
C ALA A 19 -7.15 -11.23 9.49
N ASP A 20 -6.31 -10.38 8.91
CA ASP A 20 -5.13 -9.81 9.56
C ASP A 20 -5.34 -8.39 10.09
N HIS A 21 -6.59 -7.94 10.16
CA HIS A 21 -6.88 -6.56 10.56
C HIS A 21 -6.26 -6.18 11.91
N ALA A 22 -6.49 -6.99 12.94
CA ALA A 22 -5.98 -6.70 14.27
C ALA A 22 -4.45 -6.67 14.30
N ALA A 23 -3.79 -7.61 13.62
CA ALA A 23 -2.33 -7.66 13.55
C ALA A 23 -1.77 -6.45 12.82
N ALA A 24 -2.39 -6.04 11.70
CA ALA A 24 -1.96 -4.88 10.94
C ALA A 24 -2.12 -3.59 11.75
N ARG A 25 -3.23 -3.43 12.46
CA ARG A 25 -3.44 -2.27 13.33
C ARG A 25 -2.42 -2.20 14.45
N HIS A 26 -2.06 -3.34 15.03
CA HIS A 26 -1.06 -3.40 16.09
C HIS A 26 0.32 -2.97 15.56
N ILE A 27 0.72 -3.49 14.40
CA ILE A 27 2.00 -3.12 13.77
C ILE A 27 2.02 -1.63 13.46
N LEU A 28 0.95 -1.10 12.87
CA LEU A 28 0.85 0.32 12.54
C LEU A 28 0.99 1.21 13.77
N ALA A 29 0.30 0.85 14.86
CA ALA A 29 0.39 1.60 16.11
C ALA A 29 1.82 1.62 16.66
N ARG A 30 2.55 0.51 16.57
CA ARG A 30 3.95 0.44 16.98
C ARG A 30 4.84 1.33 16.14
N LEU A 31 4.68 1.32 14.82
CA LEU A 31 5.46 2.16 13.90
C LEU A 31 5.26 3.63 14.21
N LEU A 32 4.01 4.05 14.41
CA LEU A 32 3.70 5.44 14.72
C LEU A 32 4.22 5.85 16.10
N ALA A 33 4.17 4.94 17.09
CA ALA A 33 4.66 5.22 18.43
C ALA A 33 6.18 5.42 18.47
N THR A 34 6.93 4.77 17.58
CA THR A 34 8.39 4.94 17.50
C THR A 34 8.82 6.18 16.73
N GLY A 35 7.87 6.93 16.14
CA GLY A 35 8.16 8.08 15.32
C GLY A 35 8.68 7.75 13.93
N ASP A 36 8.57 6.51 13.49
CA ASP A 36 8.96 6.10 12.15
C ASP A 36 8.01 6.68 11.11
N ARG A 37 8.51 6.90 9.91
CA ARG A 37 7.75 7.45 8.81
C ARG A 37 7.30 6.34 7.86
N ILE A 38 6.24 6.61 7.14
CA ILE A 38 5.61 5.67 6.21
C ILE A 38 5.69 6.25 4.80
N ALA A 39 6.16 5.45 3.84
CA ALA A 39 6.23 5.85 2.44
C ALA A 39 5.07 5.24 1.67
N ILE A 40 4.33 6.05 0.93
CA ILE A 40 3.17 5.63 0.13
C ILE A 40 3.29 6.21 -1.28
N THR A 41 2.95 5.38 -2.28
CA THR A 41 2.86 5.80 -3.67
C THR A 41 1.40 5.94 -4.10
N PRO A 42 1.10 6.75 -5.13
CA PRO A 42 -0.26 6.83 -5.68
C PRO A 42 -0.80 5.46 -6.14
N GLN A 43 0.07 4.60 -6.65
CA GLN A 43 -0.32 3.25 -7.10
C GLN A 43 -0.88 2.40 -5.95
N ILE A 44 -0.27 2.49 -4.78
CA ILE A 44 -0.75 1.78 -3.58
C ILE A 44 -2.16 2.25 -3.21
N LEU A 45 -2.41 3.55 -3.28
CA LEU A 45 -3.73 4.09 -2.97
C LEU A 45 -4.79 3.63 -3.97
N ALA A 46 -4.43 3.63 -5.27
CA ALA A 46 -5.34 3.17 -6.31
C ALA A 46 -5.70 1.69 -6.11
N GLU A 47 -4.71 0.85 -5.83
CA GLU A 47 -4.95 -0.57 -5.57
C GLU A 47 -5.77 -0.80 -4.29
N PHE A 48 -5.48 -0.04 -3.25
CA PHE A 48 -6.25 -0.10 -2.02
C PHE A 48 -7.73 0.15 -2.29
N ILE A 49 -8.06 1.23 -3.02
CA ILE A 49 -9.44 1.55 -3.34
C ILE A 49 -10.09 0.41 -4.14
N HIS A 50 -9.37 -0.12 -5.13
CA HIS A 50 -9.87 -1.19 -5.97
C HIS A 50 -10.19 -2.45 -5.15
N ILE A 51 -9.31 -2.86 -4.26
CA ILE A 51 -9.48 -4.06 -3.45
C ILE A 51 -10.51 -3.85 -2.35
N ALA A 52 -10.45 -2.74 -1.64
CA ALA A 52 -11.33 -2.47 -0.50
C ALA A 52 -12.80 -2.33 -0.91
N THR A 53 -13.06 -1.94 -2.16
CA THR A 53 -14.42 -1.79 -2.69
C THR A 53 -14.91 -3.03 -3.45
N ALA A 54 -14.12 -4.11 -3.51
CA ALA A 54 -14.44 -5.28 -4.31
C ALA A 54 -15.50 -6.16 -3.62
N PRO A 55 -16.69 -6.33 -4.22
CA PRO A 55 -17.76 -7.14 -3.62
C PRO A 55 -17.45 -8.63 -3.58
N ARG A 56 -16.48 -9.09 -4.37
CA ARG A 56 -16.08 -10.49 -4.38
C ARG A 56 -15.11 -10.85 -3.25
N ARG A 57 -14.46 -9.85 -2.67
CA ARG A 57 -13.46 -10.08 -1.62
C ARG A 57 -14.01 -9.95 -0.22
N PHE A 58 -15.00 -9.07 -0.03
CA PHE A 58 -15.52 -8.75 1.28
C PHE A 58 -17.04 -8.83 1.26
N ALA A 59 -17.62 -9.35 2.35
CA ALA A 59 -19.07 -9.40 2.51
C ALA A 59 -19.68 -8.00 2.58
N GLN A 60 -18.95 -7.07 3.22
CA GLN A 60 -19.34 -5.67 3.34
C GLN A 60 -18.18 -4.78 2.86
N PRO A 61 -17.96 -4.70 1.54
CA PRO A 61 -16.88 -3.87 1.03
C PRO A 61 -17.13 -2.39 1.32
N LEU A 62 -16.06 -1.59 1.37
CA LEU A 62 -16.19 -0.15 1.47
C LEU A 62 -16.87 0.39 0.21
N CYS A 63 -17.66 1.43 0.35
CA CYS A 63 -18.11 2.18 -0.84
C CYS A 63 -16.97 3.06 -1.35
N MET A 64 -17.09 3.54 -2.59
CA MET A 64 -16.05 4.37 -3.21
C MET A 64 -15.74 5.62 -2.37
N ASP A 65 -16.77 6.24 -1.83
CA ASP A 65 -16.60 7.46 -1.03
C ASP A 65 -15.80 7.20 0.24
N GLU A 66 -16.13 6.12 0.95
CA GLU A 66 -15.37 5.73 2.14
C GLU A 66 -13.92 5.41 1.82
N ALA A 67 -13.68 4.63 0.77
CA ALA A 67 -12.34 4.26 0.35
C ALA A 67 -11.53 5.48 -0.08
N TRP A 68 -12.17 6.43 -0.76
CA TRP A 68 -11.54 7.70 -1.15
C TRP A 68 -11.12 8.50 0.08
N HIS A 69 -11.99 8.63 1.07
CA HIS A 69 -11.68 9.37 2.29
C HIS A 69 -10.50 8.74 3.05
N ILE A 70 -10.48 7.42 3.16
CA ILE A 70 -9.39 6.71 3.82
C ILE A 70 -8.08 6.94 3.06
N ALA A 71 -8.10 6.78 1.73
CA ALA A 71 -6.92 7.01 0.90
C ALA A 71 -6.42 8.45 1.03
N HIS A 72 -7.32 9.41 1.06
CA HIS A 72 -6.97 10.81 1.21
C HIS A 72 -6.35 11.10 2.58
N GLN A 73 -6.85 10.48 3.65
CA GLN A 73 -6.27 10.61 4.99
C GLN A 73 -4.84 10.08 5.02
N TRP A 74 -4.58 8.94 4.39
CA TRP A 74 -3.23 8.40 4.29
C TRP A 74 -2.31 9.34 3.50
N TRP A 75 -2.78 9.83 2.37
CA TRP A 75 -1.99 10.69 1.50
C TRP A 75 -1.60 12.01 2.17
N THR A 76 -2.43 12.53 3.04
CA THR A 76 -2.22 13.83 3.70
C THR A 76 -1.70 13.72 5.14
N ALA A 77 -1.51 12.52 5.66
CA ALA A 77 -1.03 12.33 7.02
C ALA A 77 0.41 12.85 7.19
N ARG A 78 0.69 13.39 8.35
CA ARG A 78 2.00 13.99 8.67
C ARG A 78 3.12 12.94 8.68
N GLU A 79 2.81 11.71 9.05
CA GLU A 79 3.74 10.60 9.15
C GLU A 79 4.06 9.96 7.81
N VAL A 80 3.40 10.39 6.75
CA VAL A 80 3.50 9.78 5.42
C VAL A 80 4.39 10.63 4.52
N ASP A 81 5.37 9.96 3.92
CA ASP A 81 6.18 10.50 2.83
C ASP A 81 5.55 10.08 1.50
N ARG A 82 5.24 11.05 0.67
CA ARG A 82 4.67 10.82 -0.66
C ARG A 82 5.80 10.49 -1.61
N VAL A 83 5.72 9.31 -2.21
CA VAL A 83 6.76 8.81 -3.11
C VAL A 83 6.17 8.63 -4.49
N PHE A 84 6.88 9.09 -5.51
CA PHE A 84 6.41 9.04 -6.89
C PHE A 84 7.34 8.18 -7.73
N LEU A 85 6.76 7.46 -8.69
CA LEU A 85 7.53 6.80 -9.71
C LEU A 85 8.21 7.85 -10.58
N ASN A 86 9.51 7.65 -10.81
CA ASN A 86 10.29 8.47 -11.71
C ASN A 86 10.96 7.58 -12.75
N GLU A 87 11.67 8.19 -13.68
CA GLU A 87 12.35 7.47 -14.75
C GLU A 87 13.37 6.46 -14.19
N ALA A 88 14.16 6.88 -13.21
CA ALA A 88 15.17 6.00 -12.60
C ALA A 88 14.53 4.78 -11.93
N ALA A 89 13.44 4.96 -11.19
CA ALA A 89 12.72 3.87 -10.56
C ALA A 89 12.11 2.92 -11.60
N THR A 90 11.57 3.46 -12.69
CA THR A 90 11.01 2.66 -13.77
C THR A 90 12.09 1.83 -14.46
N GLN A 91 13.24 2.42 -14.72
CA GLN A 91 14.37 1.71 -15.30
C GLN A 91 14.86 0.59 -14.38
N GLN A 92 14.94 0.85 -13.07
CA GLN A 92 15.34 -0.14 -12.10
C GLN A 92 14.35 -1.31 -12.03
N PHE A 93 13.06 -1.01 -12.08
CA PHE A 93 12.01 -2.02 -12.14
C PHE A 93 12.17 -2.93 -13.36
N LEU A 94 12.35 -2.34 -14.53
CA LEU A 94 12.55 -3.10 -15.77
C LEU A 94 13.85 -3.92 -15.72
N ALA A 95 14.92 -3.37 -15.16
CA ALA A 95 16.17 -4.09 -15.01
C ALA A 95 16.01 -5.30 -14.12
N TRP A 96 15.30 -5.17 -13.00
CA TRP A 96 15.04 -6.29 -12.10
C TRP A 96 14.16 -7.37 -12.72
N LEU A 97 13.15 -6.99 -13.50
CA LEU A 97 12.33 -7.96 -14.22
C LEU A 97 13.15 -8.76 -15.25
N GLY A 98 14.10 -8.11 -15.91
CA GLY A 98 14.98 -8.79 -16.86
C GLY A 98 16.06 -9.65 -16.19
N GLN A 99 16.48 -9.31 -14.98
CA GLN A 99 17.54 -9.98 -14.25
C GLN A 99 17.04 -11.16 -13.42
N PHE A 100 15.86 -11.05 -12.83
CA PHE A 100 15.28 -12.06 -11.95
C PHE A 100 14.02 -12.65 -12.55
N PRO A 101 13.80 -13.98 -12.42
CA PRO A 101 12.60 -14.63 -12.94
C PRO A 101 11.39 -14.34 -12.03
N LEU A 102 10.98 -13.08 -11.96
CA LEU A 102 9.86 -12.67 -11.14
C LEU A 102 8.55 -13.00 -11.84
N GLY A 103 7.65 -13.66 -11.14
CA GLY A 103 6.35 -13.98 -11.65
C GLY A 103 5.42 -12.77 -11.72
N ARG A 104 4.34 -12.93 -12.46
CA ARG A 104 3.32 -11.88 -12.65
C ARG A 104 2.80 -11.32 -11.32
N LYS A 105 2.70 -12.16 -10.29
CA LYS A 105 2.19 -11.75 -8.97
C LYS A 105 3.09 -10.75 -8.26
N ARG A 106 4.37 -10.66 -8.67
CA ARG A 106 5.35 -9.78 -8.02
C ARG A 106 5.63 -8.48 -8.77
N LEU A 107 4.91 -8.23 -9.88
CA LEU A 107 5.14 -7.04 -10.68
C LEU A 107 5.01 -5.75 -9.87
N LEU A 108 3.93 -5.63 -9.12
CA LEU A 108 3.66 -4.41 -8.34
C LEU A 108 4.62 -4.26 -7.15
N ASP A 109 4.95 -5.35 -6.48
CA ASP A 109 5.92 -5.33 -5.39
C ASP A 109 7.30 -4.92 -5.89
N THR A 110 7.70 -5.40 -7.07
CA THR A 110 8.98 -5.05 -7.68
C THR A 110 9.02 -3.57 -8.06
N LEU A 111 7.93 -3.06 -8.64
CA LEU A 111 7.82 -1.65 -8.99
C LEU A 111 7.91 -0.78 -7.74
N LEU A 112 7.24 -1.17 -6.67
CA LEU A 112 7.26 -0.46 -5.41
C LEU A 112 8.67 -0.43 -4.81
N ALA A 113 9.38 -1.55 -4.85
CA ALA A 113 10.76 -1.62 -4.35
C ALA A 113 11.71 -0.73 -5.15
N ALA A 114 11.45 -0.54 -6.45
CA ALA A 114 12.26 0.33 -7.30
C ALA A 114 12.00 1.82 -7.06
N THR A 115 10.83 2.15 -6.50
CA THR A 115 10.47 3.53 -6.22
C THR A 115 11.20 4.05 -5.00
#